data_fabb308961fd5e5767af281ef3d8ca6d
#
_entry.id   fabb308961fd5e5767af281ef3d8ca6d
#
_cell.length_a   1.000
_cell.length_b   1.000
_cell.length_c   1.000
_cell.angle_alpha   90.00
_cell.angle_beta   90.00
_cell.angle_gamma   90.00
#
_symmetry.space_group_name_H-M   'P 1'
#
loop_
_entity.id
_entity.type
_entity.pdbx_description
1 polymer ?
#
loop_
_entity_poly.entity_id
_entity_poly.type
_entity_poly.pdbx_seq_one_letter_code
_entity_poly.pdbx_strand_id
1 'polypeptide(L)'
;MSFDVGAGAYMRFMGRYSEPLAARFADLAGVRYGQRVLDVGCGPGALTAELVNRVGAESASAVEPSASFAAAARKRLPGVGVLRSAAEQLPFPGGTFDAALAQLVVHFMTDPVQGLREMRRVTRPGGIVAACMNRLAR
;
A
#
# COMPACT_ATOMS: atom_id res chain seq x y z
N MET A 1 -0.02 -7.08 18.77
CA MET A 1 0.65 -8.13 17.97
C MET A 1 1.66 -7.49 17.06
N SER A 2 2.85 -8.01 17.07
CA SER A 2 3.92 -7.48 16.23
C SER A 2 3.95 -8.19 14.88
N PHE A 3 4.07 -7.44 13.82
CA PHE A 3 4.28 -7.97 12.47
C PHE A 3 5.71 -7.78 11.99
N ASP A 4 6.62 -7.61 12.93
CA ASP A 4 8.02 -7.41 12.59
C ASP A 4 8.72 -8.75 12.36
N VAL A 5 8.21 -9.51 11.39
CA VAL A 5 8.87 -10.73 10.90
C VAL A 5 9.83 -10.38 9.79
N GLY A 6 10.77 -11.26 9.51
CA GLY A 6 11.71 -11.03 8.42
C GLY A 6 11.00 -10.88 7.08
N ALA A 7 11.36 -9.85 6.32
CA ALA A 7 10.75 -9.57 5.02
C ALA A 7 10.86 -10.75 4.06
N GLY A 8 11.99 -11.47 4.08
CA GLY A 8 12.17 -12.65 3.23
C GLY A 8 11.20 -13.78 3.56
N ALA A 9 10.95 -14.02 4.87
CA ALA A 9 9.98 -15.03 5.30
C ALA A 9 8.56 -14.63 4.88
N TYR A 10 8.20 -13.37 5.03
CA TYR A 10 6.92 -12.84 4.58
C TYR A 10 6.75 -13.05 3.06
N MET A 11 7.76 -12.71 2.27
CA MET A 11 7.73 -12.89 0.82
C MET A 11 7.51 -14.34 0.41
N ARG A 12 8.19 -15.28 1.07
CA ARG A 12 8.00 -16.70 0.79
C ARG A 12 6.60 -17.19 1.11
N PHE A 13 6.04 -16.68 2.23
CA PHE A 13 4.71 -17.09 2.69
C PHE A 13 3.60 -16.44 1.89
N MET A 14 3.69 -15.13 1.65
CA MET A 14 2.61 -14.33 1.08
C MET A 14 2.76 -14.06 -0.41
N GLY A 15 3.94 -14.24 -1.00
CA GLY A 15 4.18 -13.90 -2.39
C GLY A 15 3.26 -14.60 -3.37
N ARG A 16 2.85 -15.83 -3.08
CA ARG A 16 1.89 -16.56 -3.91
C ARG A 16 0.56 -15.84 -4.08
N TYR A 17 0.17 -15.09 -3.06
CA TYR A 17 -1.14 -14.42 -2.99
C TYR A 17 -1.03 -12.95 -3.30
N SER A 18 -0.02 -12.28 -2.75
CA SER A 18 0.11 -10.83 -2.83
C SER A 18 0.46 -10.34 -4.23
N GLU A 19 1.35 -11.03 -4.93
CA GLU A 19 1.79 -10.57 -6.25
C GLU A 19 0.72 -10.74 -7.33
N PRO A 20 0.05 -11.91 -7.49
CA PRO A 20 -1.06 -12.00 -8.42
C PRO A 20 -2.23 -11.11 -8.05
N LEU A 21 -2.50 -10.95 -6.74
CA LEU A 21 -3.58 -10.11 -6.26
C LEU A 21 -3.33 -8.64 -6.59
N ALA A 22 -2.08 -8.19 -6.54
CA ALA A 22 -1.73 -6.79 -6.78
C ALA A 22 -2.21 -6.31 -8.15
N ALA A 23 -1.99 -7.10 -9.20
CA ALA A 23 -2.43 -6.74 -10.53
C ALA A 23 -3.96 -6.64 -10.62
N ARG A 24 -4.66 -7.61 -10.05
CA ARG A 24 -6.13 -7.62 -10.05
C ARG A 24 -6.71 -6.49 -9.23
N PHE A 25 -6.10 -6.20 -8.08
CA PHE A 25 -6.56 -5.11 -7.23
C PHE A 25 -6.35 -3.76 -7.90
N ALA A 26 -5.19 -3.55 -8.51
CA ALA A 26 -4.93 -2.32 -9.26
C ALA A 26 -5.89 -2.15 -10.44
N ASP A 27 -6.25 -3.25 -11.13
CA ASP A 27 -7.27 -3.21 -12.19
C ASP A 27 -8.63 -2.75 -11.63
N LEU A 28 -9.07 -3.36 -10.54
CA LEU A 28 -10.36 -3.02 -9.93
C LEU A 28 -10.40 -1.57 -9.45
N ALA A 29 -9.30 -1.06 -8.94
CA ALA A 29 -9.20 0.33 -8.50
C ALA A 29 -9.02 1.32 -9.67
N GLY A 30 -8.86 0.81 -10.88
CA GLY A 30 -8.71 1.65 -12.07
C GLY A 30 -7.40 2.41 -12.12
N VAL A 31 -6.33 1.86 -11.55
CA VAL A 31 -5.01 2.52 -11.55
C VAL A 31 -4.46 2.56 -12.97
N ARG A 32 -4.09 3.73 -13.42
CA ARG A 32 -3.57 3.95 -14.77
C ARG A 32 -2.56 5.07 -14.81
N TYR A 33 -1.80 5.10 -15.88
CA TYR A 33 -0.79 6.13 -16.13
C TYR A 33 -1.38 7.53 -15.98
N GLY A 34 -0.61 8.43 -15.40
CA GLY A 34 -1.01 9.80 -15.14
C GLY A 34 -1.57 10.05 -13.74
N GLN A 35 -1.83 8.99 -12.98
CA GLN A 35 -2.31 9.11 -11.61
C GLN A 35 -1.15 9.13 -10.61
N ARG A 36 -1.37 9.80 -9.47
CA ARG A 36 -0.52 9.68 -8.28
C ARG A 36 -1.20 8.72 -7.32
N VAL A 37 -0.52 7.67 -6.92
CA VAL A 37 -1.12 6.59 -6.15
C VAL A 37 -0.32 6.31 -4.88
N LEU A 38 -1.02 6.11 -3.78
CA LEU A 38 -0.44 5.76 -2.48
C LEU A 38 -0.78 4.32 -2.14
N ASP A 39 0.26 3.57 -1.73
CA ASP A 39 0.12 2.22 -1.17
C ASP A 39 0.23 2.31 0.34
N VAL A 40 -0.86 2.03 1.05
CA VAL A 40 -0.93 2.14 2.51
C VAL A 40 -0.72 0.76 3.13
N GLY A 41 0.34 0.65 3.95
CA GLY A 41 0.73 -0.64 4.51
C GLY A 41 1.39 -1.50 3.44
N CYS A 42 2.42 -0.98 2.79
CA CYS A 42 2.97 -1.60 1.59
C CYS A 42 3.68 -2.94 1.83
N GLY A 43 4.02 -3.25 3.08
CA GLY A 43 4.84 -4.41 3.36
C GLY A 43 6.14 -4.36 2.58
N PRO A 44 6.63 -5.51 2.07
CA PRO A 44 7.85 -5.51 1.26
C PRO A 44 7.65 -5.02 -0.18
N GLY A 45 6.47 -4.56 -0.56
CA GLY A 45 6.28 -3.80 -1.78
C GLY A 45 5.62 -4.52 -2.96
N ALA A 46 4.84 -5.58 -2.72
CA ALA A 46 4.19 -6.32 -3.80
C ALA A 46 3.24 -5.44 -4.62
N LEU A 47 2.32 -4.73 -3.95
CA LEU A 47 1.42 -3.81 -4.65
C LEU A 47 2.19 -2.61 -5.19
N THR A 48 3.12 -2.06 -4.43
CA THR A 48 3.90 -0.91 -4.89
C THR A 48 4.61 -1.21 -6.20
N ALA A 49 5.17 -2.43 -6.35
CA ALA A 49 5.83 -2.82 -7.61
C ALA A 49 4.85 -2.79 -8.79
N GLU A 50 3.62 -3.26 -8.58
CA GLU A 50 2.59 -3.21 -9.61
C GLU A 50 2.21 -1.76 -9.95
N LEU A 51 2.09 -0.91 -8.92
CA LEU A 51 1.80 0.51 -9.13
C LEU A 51 2.90 1.20 -9.95
N VAL A 52 4.16 0.88 -9.66
CA VAL A 52 5.30 1.40 -10.44
C VAL A 52 5.17 1.03 -11.91
N ASN A 53 4.77 -0.21 -12.19
CA ASN A 53 4.56 -0.64 -13.58
C ASN A 53 3.51 0.16 -14.30
N ARG A 54 2.52 0.68 -13.57
CA ARG A 54 1.39 1.40 -14.18
C ARG A 54 1.60 2.90 -14.25
N VAL A 55 2.17 3.50 -13.20
CA VAL A 55 2.23 4.96 -13.08
C VAL A 55 3.67 5.49 -13.03
N GLY A 56 4.64 4.63 -12.90
CA GLY A 56 6.05 5.02 -12.72
C GLY A 56 6.40 5.24 -11.25
N ALA A 57 7.68 5.09 -10.94
CA ALA A 57 8.17 5.21 -9.56
C ALA A 57 7.92 6.60 -8.96
N GLU A 58 8.00 7.63 -9.77
CA GLU A 58 7.82 9.02 -9.32
C GLU A 58 6.38 9.30 -8.88
N SER A 59 5.42 8.59 -9.43
CA SER A 59 4.00 8.78 -9.15
C SER A 59 3.45 7.77 -8.15
N ALA A 60 4.28 6.85 -7.66
CA ALA A 60 3.92 5.88 -6.64
C ALA A 60 4.58 6.25 -5.33
N SER A 61 3.79 6.26 -4.26
CA SER A 61 4.28 6.48 -2.89
C SER A 61 3.78 5.36 -2.01
N ALA A 62 4.50 5.08 -0.93
CA ALA A 62 4.13 4.00 -0.02
C ALA A 62 4.43 4.39 1.43
N VAL A 63 3.61 3.87 2.34
CA VAL A 63 3.85 3.98 3.77
C VAL A 63 3.79 2.59 4.40
N GLU A 64 4.63 2.37 5.41
CA GLU A 64 4.73 1.09 6.10
C GLU A 64 5.22 1.31 7.53
N PRO A 65 4.48 0.84 8.56
CA PRO A 65 4.92 1.03 9.94
C PRO A 65 6.09 0.13 10.36
N SER A 66 6.27 -1.04 9.73
CA SER A 66 7.36 -1.96 10.08
C SER A 66 8.68 -1.51 9.48
N ALA A 67 9.70 -1.37 10.31
CA ALA A 67 11.04 -0.97 9.86
C ALA A 67 11.62 -1.95 8.85
N SER A 68 11.48 -3.26 9.12
CA SER A 68 12.05 -4.29 8.24
C SER A 68 11.33 -4.33 6.89
N PHE A 69 10.03 -4.21 6.87
CA PHE A 69 9.27 -4.17 5.63
C PHE A 69 9.54 -2.91 4.83
N ALA A 70 9.59 -1.76 5.48
CA ALA A 70 9.91 -0.50 4.81
C ALA A 70 11.30 -0.55 4.18
N ALA A 71 12.29 -1.11 4.88
CA ALA A 71 13.63 -1.28 4.35
C ALA A 71 13.65 -2.21 3.13
N ALA A 72 12.90 -3.31 3.19
CA ALA A 72 12.80 -4.24 2.07
C ALA A 72 12.14 -3.57 0.85
N ALA A 73 11.09 -2.79 1.06
CA ALA A 73 10.42 -2.06 -0.01
C ALA A 73 11.34 -1.03 -0.66
N ARG A 74 12.09 -0.28 0.14
CA ARG A 74 13.06 0.70 -0.36
C ARG A 74 14.14 0.03 -1.21
N LYS A 75 14.64 -1.11 -0.75
CA LYS A 75 15.67 -1.87 -1.49
C LYS A 75 15.13 -2.40 -2.80
N ARG A 76 13.90 -2.91 -2.79
CA ARG A 76 13.26 -3.47 -3.98
C ARG A 76 12.88 -2.40 -5.00
N LEU A 77 12.48 -1.22 -4.53
CA LEU A 77 11.89 -0.16 -5.36
C LEU A 77 12.59 1.19 -5.11
N PRO A 78 13.84 1.33 -5.53
CA PRO A 78 14.67 2.47 -5.14
C PRO A 78 14.16 3.84 -5.62
N GLY A 79 13.32 3.91 -6.61
CA GLY A 79 12.76 5.18 -7.08
C GLY A 79 11.49 5.62 -6.39
N VAL A 80 10.93 4.80 -5.48
CA VAL A 80 9.66 5.09 -4.81
C VAL A 80 9.93 5.75 -3.47
N GLY A 81 9.12 6.77 -3.14
CA GLY A 81 9.13 7.36 -1.80
C GLY A 81 8.42 6.43 -0.82
N VAL A 82 9.19 5.69 -0.01
CA VAL A 82 8.67 4.81 1.03
C VAL A 82 8.94 5.44 2.39
N LEU A 83 7.88 5.74 3.14
CA LEU A 83 7.99 6.35 4.45
C LEU A 83 7.51 5.38 5.54
N ARG A 84 8.16 5.41 6.69
CA ARG A 84 7.65 4.73 7.87
C ARG A 84 6.50 5.53 8.44
N SER A 85 5.30 4.98 8.40
CA SER A 85 4.12 5.66 8.90
C SER A 85 2.99 4.67 9.14
N ALA A 86 2.20 4.91 10.17
CA ALA A 86 0.93 4.22 10.36
C ALA A 86 -0.13 4.84 9.46
N ALA A 87 -1.12 4.02 9.07
CA ALA A 87 -2.23 4.48 8.25
C ALA A 87 -3.07 5.54 8.94
N GLU A 88 -3.12 5.50 10.27
CA GLU A 88 -3.95 6.39 11.07
C GLU A 88 -3.48 7.84 11.08
N GLN A 89 -2.26 8.09 10.62
CA GLN A 89 -1.71 9.44 10.55
C GLN A 89 -0.76 9.52 9.34
N LEU A 90 -1.33 9.78 8.17
CA LEU A 90 -0.56 9.81 6.93
C LEU A 90 0.18 11.14 6.77
N PRO A 91 1.48 11.10 6.45
CA PRO A 91 2.32 12.30 6.39
C PRO A 91 2.20 13.02 5.05
N PHE A 92 0.99 13.24 4.58
CA PHE A 92 0.74 13.93 3.32
C PHE A 92 -0.38 14.96 3.49
N PRO A 93 -0.32 16.05 2.74
CA PRO A 93 -1.45 17.00 2.70
C PRO A 93 -2.72 16.36 2.13
N GLY A 94 -3.86 16.94 2.47
CA GLY A 94 -5.13 16.49 1.91
C GLY A 94 -5.12 16.61 0.38
N GLY A 95 -5.77 15.66 -0.29
CA GLY A 95 -5.93 15.71 -1.73
C GLY A 95 -4.65 15.47 -2.54
N THR A 96 -3.62 14.88 -1.95
CA THR A 96 -2.34 14.66 -2.63
C THR A 96 -2.43 13.61 -3.74
N PHE A 97 -3.26 12.59 -3.57
CA PHE A 97 -3.28 11.43 -4.47
C PHE A 97 -4.59 11.32 -5.25
N ASP A 98 -4.51 10.71 -6.41
CA ASP A 98 -5.68 10.30 -7.18
C ASP A 98 -6.30 9.03 -6.64
N ALA A 99 -5.50 8.17 -6.04
CA ALA A 99 -5.95 6.92 -5.45
C ALA A 99 -5.08 6.55 -4.24
N ALA A 100 -5.71 5.98 -3.23
CA ALA A 100 -5.03 5.39 -2.08
C ALA A 100 -5.55 3.96 -1.92
N LEU A 101 -4.64 3.00 -1.91
CA LEU A 101 -4.94 1.58 -1.88
C LEU A 101 -4.33 0.92 -0.65
N ALA A 102 -5.05 -0.04 -0.05
CA ALA A 102 -4.54 -0.85 1.04
C ALA A 102 -4.81 -2.32 0.74
N GLN A 103 -3.74 -3.09 0.49
CA GLN A 103 -3.84 -4.50 0.14
C GLN A 103 -3.55 -5.38 1.35
N LEU A 104 -4.56 -6.08 1.84
CA LEU A 104 -4.45 -7.10 2.89
C LEU A 104 -3.96 -6.56 4.24
N VAL A 105 -4.19 -5.29 4.55
CA VAL A 105 -3.62 -4.66 5.75
C VAL A 105 -4.63 -3.96 6.65
N VAL A 106 -5.86 -3.72 6.20
CA VAL A 106 -6.85 -2.97 6.98
C VAL A 106 -7.10 -3.61 8.34
N HIS A 107 -7.17 -4.93 8.39
CA HIS A 107 -7.42 -5.67 9.64
C HIS A 107 -6.23 -5.65 10.60
N PHE A 108 -5.06 -5.17 10.17
CA PHE A 108 -3.90 -5.00 11.02
C PHE A 108 -3.76 -3.57 11.56
N MET A 109 -4.58 -2.64 11.11
CA MET A 109 -4.57 -1.28 11.64
C MET A 109 -5.08 -1.28 13.07
N THR A 110 -4.48 -0.46 13.92
CA THR A 110 -4.94 -0.28 15.31
C THR A 110 -6.34 0.33 15.32
N ASP A 111 -6.58 1.29 14.45
CA ASP A 111 -7.89 1.93 14.28
C ASP A 111 -8.22 1.97 12.78
N PRO A 112 -8.86 0.91 12.24
CA PRO A 112 -9.16 0.85 10.81
C PRO A 112 -10.03 2.00 10.30
N VAL A 113 -10.97 2.48 11.10
CA VAL A 113 -11.82 3.61 10.70
C VAL A 113 -10.99 4.86 10.50
N GLN A 114 -10.07 5.13 11.43
CA GLN A 114 -9.18 6.28 11.31
C GLN A 114 -8.22 6.11 10.12
N GLY A 115 -7.73 4.90 9.89
CA GLY A 115 -6.88 4.62 8.74
C GLY A 115 -7.61 4.90 7.42
N LEU A 116 -8.85 4.46 7.29
CA LEU A 116 -9.65 4.72 6.10
C LEU A 116 -10.00 6.20 5.95
N ARG A 117 -10.25 6.91 7.06
CA ARG A 117 -10.46 8.35 7.04
C ARG A 117 -9.23 9.09 6.51
N GLU A 118 -8.04 8.68 6.93
CA GLU A 118 -6.80 9.27 6.45
C GLU A 118 -6.57 8.99 4.97
N MET A 119 -6.85 7.77 4.51
CA MET A 119 -6.79 7.45 3.09
C MET A 119 -7.72 8.36 2.27
N ARG A 120 -8.92 8.59 2.78
CA ARG A 120 -9.87 9.51 2.16
C ARG A 120 -9.34 10.95 2.16
N ARG A 121 -8.78 11.39 3.27
CA ARG A 121 -8.26 12.77 3.40
C ARG A 121 -7.17 13.06 2.37
N VAL A 122 -6.23 12.14 2.20
CA VAL A 122 -5.09 12.33 1.30
C VAL A 122 -5.44 12.11 -0.17
N THR A 123 -6.63 11.59 -0.45
CA THR A 123 -7.12 11.38 -1.82
C THR A 123 -7.95 12.59 -2.24
N ARG A 124 -7.73 13.05 -3.47
CA ARG A 124 -8.49 14.19 -4.00
C ARG A 124 -9.98 13.86 -4.10
N PRO A 125 -10.86 14.89 -4.05
CA PRO A 125 -12.28 14.67 -4.34
C PRO A 125 -12.46 14.03 -5.72
N GLY A 126 -13.31 13.01 -5.79
CA GLY A 126 -13.51 12.24 -7.03
C GLY A 126 -12.47 11.16 -7.28
N GLY A 127 -11.44 11.06 -6.42
CA GLY A 127 -10.46 9.98 -6.49
C GLY A 127 -10.99 8.68 -5.91
N ILE A 128 -10.10 7.69 -5.81
CA ILE A 128 -10.45 6.34 -5.39
C ILE A 128 -9.76 6.00 -4.07
N VAL A 129 -10.53 5.51 -3.11
CA VAL A 129 -9.99 4.82 -1.93
C VAL A 129 -10.44 3.37 -2.04
N ALA A 130 -9.48 2.46 -2.04
CA ALA A 130 -9.78 1.04 -2.18
C ALA A 130 -8.99 0.22 -1.18
N ALA A 131 -9.61 -0.82 -0.66
CA ALA A 131 -8.97 -1.77 0.22
C ALA A 131 -9.42 -3.18 -0.15
N CYS A 132 -8.51 -4.13 -0.08
CA CYS A 132 -8.89 -5.52 -0.22
C CYS A 132 -8.40 -6.32 0.98
N MET A 133 -9.15 -7.35 1.33
CA MET A 133 -8.86 -8.23 2.44
C MET A 133 -8.87 -9.66 1.95
N ASN A 134 -7.99 -10.47 2.53
CA ASN A 134 -8.02 -11.89 2.24
C ASN A 134 -9.16 -12.52 3.03
N ARG A 135 -10.04 -13.20 2.31
CA ARG A 135 -11.09 -13.96 2.96
C ARG A 135 -10.53 -15.33 3.31
N LEU A 136 -10.14 -15.47 4.55
CA LEU A 136 -9.66 -16.77 5.01
C LEU A 136 -10.80 -17.78 4.97
N ALA A 137 -10.52 -18.95 4.43
CA ALA A 137 -11.45 -20.06 4.51
C ALA A 137 -11.64 -20.43 5.98
N ARG A 138 -12.85 -20.66 6.35
CA ARG A 138 -13.17 -21.10 7.70
C ARG A 138 -12.84 -22.55 7.91
#